data_b35f649237afa52fc45ab7d6af663b7a
#
_entry.id   b35f649237afa52fc45ab7d6af663b7a
#
_cell.length_a   1.000
_cell.length_b   1.000
_cell.length_c   1.000
_cell.angle_alpha   90.00
_cell.angle_beta   90.00
_cell.angle_gamma   90.00
#
_symmetry.space_group_name_H-M   'P 1'
#
loop_
_entity.id
_entity.type
_entity.pdbx_description
1 polymer ?
#
loop_
_entity_poly.entity_id
_entity_poly.type
_entity_poly.pdbx_seq_one_letter_code
_entity_poly.pdbx_strand_id
1 'polypeptide(L)'
;MFQPASMPRFCRLAIALFLSLVVLTACGGGGGGGTPPPVSSTLSFPMLSGYRALVANGASHNFTISGTCTGSGNHTVGAANIPTTFEGSYALSGASTWTMNLTACSVSSLASTATTYYDSNYQPRGFYSVGNNYGVYLTAPTIPATVMVGNTGTIGTEALYTNSSKTVGNGTNVLSYVVEPDTANTAIINLISRAYNAGGTLIATEQDRYRIDAAGNLTPVSADIQYSYTSTTHLVLTF
;
A
#
# COMPACT_ATOMS: atom_id res chain seq x y z
N MET A 1 5.01 13.72 -38.28
CA MET A 1 5.01 12.35 -37.73
C MET A 1 5.19 12.50 -36.22
N PHE A 2 4.08 12.65 -35.50
CA PHE A 2 4.10 12.93 -34.05
C PHE A 2 4.08 11.61 -33.31
N GLN A 3 5.12 11.36 -32.54
CA GLN A 3 5.21 10.23 -31.60
C GLN A 3 4.30 10.52 -30.41
N PRO A 4 3.36 9.64 -30.02
CA PRO A 4 2.55 9.87 -28.85
C PRO A 4 3.43 9.78 -27.59
N ALA A 5 3.31 10.80 -26.75
CA ALA A 5 3.94 10.86 -25.45
C ALA A 5 3.56 9.62 -24.64
N SER A 6 4.56 8.91 -24.14
CA SER A 6 4.41 7.78 -23.24
C SER A 6 3.61 8.19 -22.01
N MET A 7 2.45 7.57 -21.81
CA MET A 7 1.66 7.72 -20.60
C MET A 7 2.52 7.42 -19.35
N PRO A 8 2.38 8.22 -18.29
CA PRO A 8 3.09 7.95 -17.05
C PRO A 8 2.64 6.61 -16.48
N ARG A 9 3.61 5.79 -16.10
CA ARG A 9 3.45 4.46 -15.52
C ARG A 9 2.96 4.61 -14.09
N PHE A 10 1.67 4.54 -13.88
CA PHE A 10 1.05 4.50 -12.55
C PHE A 10 0.78 3.05 -12.19
N CYS A 11 1.58 2.48 -11.35
CA CYS A 11 1.19 1.43 -10.42
C CYS A 11 2.34 1.03 -9.52
N ARG A 12 2.15 1.17 -8.24
CA ARG A 12 3.02 0.79 -7.12
C ARG A 12 4.33 1.57 -7.08
N LEU A 13 4.34 2.57 -6.31
CA LEU A 13 5.52 3.36 -5.97
C LEU A 13 5.49 3.77 -4.50
N ALA A 14 6.65 3.85 -3.94
CA ALA A 14 6.89 4.05 -2.54
C ALA A 14 7.85 5.22 -2.22
N ILE A 15 7.91 5.80 -1.04
CA ILE A 15 8.58 7.06 -0.61
C ILE A 15 9.46 6.99 0.60
N ALA A 16 10.34 7.93 0.76
CA ALA A 16 11.20 8.15 1.89
C ALA A 16 10.71 9.24 2.86
N LEU A 17 10.94 8.95 4.10
CA LEU A 17 10.65 9.77 5.25
C LEU A 17 11.80 10.75 5.55
N PHE A 18 11.46 12.02 5.83
CA PHE A 18 12.29 12.92 6.62
C PHE A 18 11.73 12.96 8.05
N LEU A 19 12.52 12.48 8.99
CA LEU A 19 12.24 12.57 10.41
C LEU A 19 12.62 14.00 10.88
N SER A 20 11.71 14.96 10.82
CA SER A 20 11.84 16.21 11.54
C SER A 20 11.21 16.05 12.91
N LEU A 21 12.05 15.97 13.92
CA LEU A 21 11.67 16.02 15.33
C LEU A 21 11.16 17.44 15.64
N VAL A 22 9.85 17.66 15.53
CA VAL A 22 9.24 18.90 16.04
C VAL A 22 8.85 18.65 17.49
N VAL A 23 9.67 19.16 18.39
CA VAL A 23 9.32 19.31 19.80
C VAL A 23 8.30 20.43 19.89
N LEU A 24 7.02 20.11 19.95
CA LEU A 24 5.95 21.04 20.24
C LEU A 24 5.90 21.29 21.74
N THR A 25 6.52 22.42 22.19
CA THR A 25 6.21 22.99 23.48
C THR A 25 4.79 23.54 23.45
N ALA A 26 3.85 22.83 24.04
CA ALA A 26 2.50 23.31 24.26
C ALA A 26 2.51 24.43 25.29
N CYS A 27 2.18 25.67 24.89
CA CYS A 27 1.82 26.76 25.78
C CYS A 27 0.38 27.21 25.46
N GLY A 28 -0.48 26.95 26.38
CA GLY A 28 -1.64 27.63 26.87
C GLY A 28 -2.74 28.18 25.97
N GLY A 29 -3.97 27.72 26.19
CA GLY A 29 -5.17 28.55 26.37
C GLY A 29 -5.98 28.88 25.12
N GLY A 30 -7.16 28.24 24.97
CA GLY A 30 -8.21 28.68 24.05
C GLY A 30 -9.21 27.56 23.75
N GLY A 31 -10.43 27.65 24.28
CA GLY A 31 -11.49 26.66 24.09
C GLY A 31 -11.94 26.57 22.63
N GLY A 32 -11.67 25.44 22.02
CA GLY A 32 -12.21 25.02 20.76
C GLY A 32 -12.37 23.51 20.86
N GLY A 33 -13.55 22.96 20.46
CA GLY A 33 -13.86 21.54 20.52
C GLY A 33 -12.92 20.70 19.64
N GLY A 34 -11.72 20.46 20.14
CA GLY A 34 -10.76 19.56 19.50
C GLY A 34 -11.25 18.13 19.62
N THR A 35 -11.16 17.38 18.56
CA THR A 35 -11.28 15.90 18.60
C THR A 35 -10.33 15.38 19.68
N PRO A 36 -10.81 14.53 20.62
CA PRO A 36 -9.94 13.93 21.63
C PRO A 36 -8.74 13.26 20.94
N PRO A 37 -7.54 13.31 21.55
CA PRO A 37 -6.40 12.58 20.99
C PRO A 37 -6.74 11.10 20.87
N PRO A 38 -6.22 10.42 19.85
CA PRO A 38 -6.49 9.01 19.63
C PRO A 38 -6.08 8.20 20.87
N VAL A 39 -6.97 7.33 21.32
CA VAL A 39 -6.74 6.48 22.49
C VAL A 39 -5.83 5.33 22.08
N SER A 40 -4.74 5.14 22.79
CA SER A 40 -3.84 4.01 22.55
C SER A 40 -4.44 2.74 23.16
N SER A 41 -4.79 1.77 22.28
CA SER A 41 -5.20 0.44 22.70
C SER A 41 -4.03 -0.34 23.32
N THR A 42 -4.31 -1.11 24.36
CA THR A 42 -3.37 -2.08 24.96
C THR A 42 -3.58 -3.51 24.44
N LEU A 43 -4.52 -3.70 23.51
CA LEU A 43 -4.84 -5.00 22.93
C LEU A 43 -3.76 -5.48 21.96
N SER A 44 -3.66 -6.81 21.82
CA SER A 44 -2.89 -7.45 20.75
C SER A 44 -3.84 -7.81 19.61
N PHE A 45 -3.48 -7.40 18.39
CA PHE A 45 -4.31 -7.55 17.19
C PHE A 45 -3.73 -8.65 16.30
N PRO A 46 -4.54 -9.61 15.79
CA PRO A 46 -4.06 -10.75 15.02
C PRO A 46 -3.83 -10.37 13.53
N MET A 47 -2.72 -9.68 13.25
CA MET A 47 -2.41 -9.11 11.94
C MET A 47 -2.32 -10.16 10.83
N LEU A 48 -1.61 -11.28 11.06
CA LEU A 48 -1.43 -12.33 10.03
C LEU A 48 -2.74 -12.98 9.63
N SER A 49 -3.60 -13.30 10.61
CA SER A 49 -4.90 -13.91 10.30
C SER A 49 -5.84 -12.94 9.59
N GLY A 50 -5.84 -11.66 9.98
CA GLY A 50 -6.59 -10.62 9.29
C GLY A 50 -6.14 -10.42 7.84
N TYR A 51 -4.83 -10.36 7.62
CA TYR A 51 -4.26 -10.30 6.28
C TYR A 51 -4.67 -11.51 5.42
N ARG A 52 -4.54 -12.74 5.97
CA ARG A 52 -4.93 -13.96 5.26
C ARG A 52 -6.42 -13.99 4.91
N ALA A 53 -7.28 -13.55 5.83
CA ALA A 53 -8.72 -13.45 5.58
C ALA A 53 -9.03 -12.44 4.46
N LEU A 54 -8.38 -11.27 4.45
CA LEU A 54 -8.53 -10.28 3.40
C LEU A 54 -8.10 -10.84 2.03
N VAL A 55 -6.96 -11.52 1.97
CA VAL A 55 -6.43 -12.13 0.73
C VAL A 55 -7.32 -13.28 0.25
N ALA A 56 -7.81 -14.12 1.16
CA ALA A 56 -8.65 -15.28 0.82
C ALA A 56 -10.04 -14.88 0.31
N ASN A 57 -10.62 -13.83 0.88
CA ASN A 57 -12.00 -13.41 0.59
C ASN A 57 -12.09 -12.31 -0.46
N GLY A 58 -11.04 -11.50 -0.59
CA GLY A 58 -11.07 -10.27 -1.37
C GLY A 58 -11.93 -9.17 -0.73
N ALA A 59 -11.95 -8.01 -1.35
CA ALA A 59 -12.76 -6.87 -0.93
C ALA A 59 -12.94 -5.86 -2.07
N SER A 60 -13.97 -5.03 -1.99
CA SER A 60 -14.16 -3.90 -2.91
C SER A 60 -14.65 -2.69 -2.14
N HIS A 61 -13.97 -1.54 -2.32
CA HIS A 61 -14.24 -0.32 -1.59
C HIS A 61 -14.20 0.88 -2.53
N ASN A 62 -15.19 1.77 -2.38
CA ASN A 62 -15.16 3.09 -3.00
C ASN A 62 -14.33 4.04 -2.14
N PHE A 63 -13.74 5.04 -2.77
CA PHE A 63 -12.98 6.09 -2.09
C PHE A 63 -13.17 7.45 -2.76
N THR A 64 -12.88 8.50 -2.01
CA THR A 64 -12.70 9.87 -2.50
C THR A 64 -11.23 10.19 -2.61
N ILE A 65 -10.86 11.12 -3.49
CA ILE A 65 -9.48 11.53 -3.77
C ILE A 65 -9.33 13.01 -3.44
N SER A 66 -8.27 13.34 -2.72
CA SER A 66 -7.82 14.71 -2.43
C SER A 66 -6.29 14.85 -2.63
N GLY A 67 -5.78 16.08 -2.54
CA GLY A 67 -4.36 16.38 -2.75
C GLY A 67 -4.12 17.12 -4.06
N THR A 68 -3.11 16.72 -4.83
CA THR A 68 -2.78 17.36 -6.12
C THR A 68 -3.94 17.28 -7.13
N CYS A 69 -4.70 16.21 -7.07
CA CYS A 69 -5.95 16.00 -7.81
C CYS A 69 -7.11 15.75 -6.84
N THR A 70 -8.32 15.95 -7.30
CA THR A 70 -9.54 15.53 -6.60
C THR A 70 -10.30 14.52 -7.44
N GLY A 71 -11.22 13.77 -6.81
CA GLY A 71 -12.02 12.80 -7.54
C GLY A 71 -12.59 11.70 -6.67
N SER A 72 -12.89 10.59 -7.31
CA SER A 72 -13.37 9.38 -6.65
C SER A 72 -12.94 8.13 -7.41
N GLY A 73 -13.07 6.98 -6.79
CA GLY A 73 -12.71 5.72 -7.44
C GLY A 73 -13.20 4.50 -6.68
N ASN A 74 -12.78 3.36 -7.18
CA ASN A 74 -12.99 2.06 -6.55
C ASN A 74 -11.69 1.26 -6.55
N HIS A 75 -11.43 0.57 -5.46
CA HIS A 75 -10.39 -0.44 -5.35
C HIS A 75 -11.02 -1.80 -5.08
N THR A 76 -10.76 -2.74 -5.96
CA THR A 76 -11.19 -4.14 -5.81
C THR A 76 -9.97 -5.04 -5.66
N VAL A 77 -9.94 -5.83 -4.60
CA VAL A 77 -9.00 -6.93 -4.40
C VAL A 77 -9.79 -8.22 -4.57
N GLY A 78 -9.50 -8.96 -5.63
CA GLY A 78 -10.12 -10.27 -5.86
C GLY A 78 -9.55 -11.33 -4.91
N ALA A 79 -10.38 -12.29 -4.51
CA ALA A 79 -9.95 -13.41 -3.70
C ALA A 79 -8.79 -14.17 -4.37
N ALA A 80 -7.75 -14.51 -3.61
CA ALA A 80 -6.60 -15.26 -4.08
C ALA A 80 -6.91 -16.76 -4.09
N ASN A 81 -7.78 -17.18 -5.00
CA ASN A 81 -8.28 -18.56 -5.11
C ASN A 81 -8.03 -19.21 -6.48
N ILE A 82 -7.31 -18.54 -7.37
CA ILE A 82 -7.01 -19.07 -8.70
C ILE A 82 -5.67 -19.80 -8.66
N PRO A 83 -5.67 -21.16 -8.80
CA PRO A 83 -4.45 -21.93 -8.87
C PRO A 83 -3.61 -21.55 -10.10
N THR A 84 -2.32 -21.37 -9.91
CA THR A 84 -1.39 -20.96 -10.95
C THR A 84 0.04 -21.41 -10.63
N THR A 85 0.99 -21.01 -11.48
CA THR A 85 2.43 -21.18 -11.24
C THR A 85 3.08 -19.81 -11.19
N PHE A 86 3.91 -19.57 -10.17
CA PHE A 86 4.73 -18.38 -10.05
C PHE A 86 6.17 -18.79 -9.71
N GLU A 87 7.16 -18.29 -10.48
CA GLU A 87 8.57 -18.64 -10.32
C GLU A 87 8.80 -20.16 -10.26
N GLY A 88 8.13 -20.91 -11.16
CA GLY A 88 8.26 -22.36 -11.26
C GLY A 88 7.61 -23.17 -10.13
N SER A 89 6.89 -22.54 -9.21
CA SER A 89 6.24 -23.21 -8.07
C SER A 89 4.74 -22.96 -8.06
N TYR A 90 3.98 -23.87 -7.45
CA TYR A 90 2.55 -23.68 -7.21
C TYR A 90 2.29 -22.37 -6.46
N ALA A 91 1.28 -21.66 -6.91
CA ALA A 91 0.81 -20.44 -6.29
C ALA A 91 -0.72 -20.32 -6.41
N LEU A 92 -1.30 -19.46 -5.56
CA LEU A 92 -2.62 -18.90 -5.72
C LEU A 92 -2.49 -17.47 -6.24
N SER A 93 -3.41 -17.00 -7.08
CA SER A 93 -3.41 -15.61 -7.55
C SER A 93 -4.72 -14.91 -7.27
N GLY A 94 -4.63 -13.62 -7.00
CA GLY A 94 -5.74 -12.68 -6.89
C GLY A 94 -5.44 -11.40 -7.67
N ALA A 95 -6.44 -10.88 -8.38
CA ALA A 95 -6.31 -9.62 -9.11
C ALA A 95 -6.62 -8.43 -8.17
N SER A 96 -5.88 -7.34 -8.34
CA SER A 96 -6.18 -6.04 -7.71
C SER A 96 -6.42 -5.02 -8.82
N THR A 97 -7.53 -4.31 -8.76
CA THR A 97 -7.90 -3.30 -9.76
C THR A 97 -8.23 -1.98 -9.08
N TRP A 98 -7.60 -0.92 -9.57
CA TRP A 98 -7.89 0.45 -9.21
C TRP A 98 -8.56 1.14 -10.40
N THR A 99 -9.67 1.83 -10.14
CA THR A 99 -10.30 2.75 -11.09
C THR A 99 -10.47 4.10 -10.43
N MET A 100 -10.04 5.17 -11.10
CA MET A 100 -10.08 6.54 -10.57
C MET A 100 -10.67 7.46 -11.64
N ASN A 101 -11.63 8.29 -11.23
CA ASN A 101 -12.13 9.43 -11.98
C ASN A 101 -11.56 10.69 -11.33
N LEU A 102 -10.72 11.41 -12.05
CA LEU A 102 -9.96 12.55 -11.55
C LEU A 102 -10.54 13.85 -12.09
N THR A 103 -10.58 14.86 -11.25
CA THR A 103 -10.88 16.25 -11.60
C THR A 103 -9.70 17.14 -11.22
N ALA A 104 -9.55 18.28 -11.89
CA ALA A 104 -8.43 19.20 -11.73
C ALA A 104 -7.05 18.57 -12.00
N CYS A 105 -7.00 17.53 -12.82
CA CYS A 105 -5.78 16.87 -13.29
C CYS A 105 -5.67 16.88 -14.80
N SER A 106 -4.45 16.69 -15.33
CA SER A 106 -4.22 16.53 -16.77
C SER A 106 -4.81 15.24 -17.34
N VAL A 107 -5.10 14.27 -16.48
CA VAL A 107 -5.73 12.98 -16.83
C VAL A 107 -7.04 12.89 -16.08
N SER A 108 -8.14 12.60 -16.79
CA SER A 108 -9.50 12.53 -16.20
C SER A 108 -9.86 11.16 -15.65
N SER A 109 -9.17 10.11 -16.05
CA SER A 109 -9.38 8.76 -15.53
C SER A 109 -8.10 7.94 -15.53
N LEU A 110 -7.97 7.07 -14.55
CA LEU A 110 -6.89 6.09 -14.44
C LEU A 110 -7.50 4.73 -14.12
N ALA A 111 -6.98 3.69 -14.76
CA ALA A 111 -7.26 2.31 -14.40
C ALA A 111 -5.95 1.54 -14.34
N SER A 112 -5.84 0.68 -13.35
CA SER A 112 -4.65 -0.14 -13.15
C SER A 112 -5.06 -1.50 -12.61
N THR A 113 -4.44 -2.54 -13.14
CA THR A 113 -4.66 -3.92 -12.69
C THR A 113 -3.32 -4.58 -12.40
N ALA A 114 -3.26 -5.27 -11.28
CA ALA A 114 -2.14 -6.12 -10.90
C ALA A 114 -2.65 -7.50 -10.48
N THR A 115 -1.85 -8.53 -10.73
CA THR A 115 -2.06 -9.87 -10.17
C THR A 115 -1.00 -10.10 -9.10
N THR A 116 -1.42 -10.42 -7.89
CA THR A 116 -0.51 -10.82 -6.81
C THR A 116 -0.54 -12.33 -6.66
N TYR A 117 0.62 -12.90 -6.42
CA TYR A 117 0.83 -14.34 -6.28
C TYR A 117 1.17 -14.67 -4.82
N TYR A 118 0.57 -15.74 -4.32
CA TYR A 118 0.67 -16.19 -2.93
C TYR A 118 1.03 -17.67 -2.87
N ASP A 119 1.61 -18.11 -1.78
CA ASP A 119 1.70 -19.53 -1.48
C ASP A 119 0.35 -20.08 -0.94
N SER A 120 0.29 -21.38 -0.62
CA SER A 120 -0.90 -22.04 -0.04
C SER A 120 -1.31 -21.50 1.35
N ASN A 121 -0.44 -20.74 2.01
CA ASN A 121 -0.71 -20.09 3.30
C ASN A 121 -1.05 -18.61 3.14
N TYR A 122 -1.31 -18.14 1.92
CA TYR A 122 -1.53 -16.73 1.58
C TYR A 122 -0.35 -15.80 1.89
N GLN A 123 0.89 -16.32 1.97
CA GLN A 123 2.08 -15.48 2.01
C GLN A 123 2.37 -14.93 0.60
N PRO A 124 2.56 -13.61 0.45
CA PRO A 124 2.84 -13.02 -0.85
C PRO A 124 4.20 -13.46 -1.37
N ARG A 125 4.28 -13.78 -2.65
CA ARG A 125 5.50 -14.21 -3.35
C ARG A 125 5.98 -13.19 -4.36
N GLY A 126 5.07 -12.36 -4.87
CA GLY A 126 5.37 -11.33 -5.84
C GLY A 126 4.12 -10.93 -6.60
N PHE A 127 4.31 -10.16 -7.67
CA PHE A 127 3.21 -9.65 -8.47
C PHE A 127 3.60 -9.41 -9.93
N TYR A 128 2.58 -9.28 -10.76
CA TYR A 128 2.66 -8.75 -12.11
C TYR A 128 1.64 -7.61 -12.26
N SER A 129 2.04 -6.48 -12.82
CA SER A 129 1.12 -5.41 -13.19
C SER A 129 1.16 -5.12 -14.69
N VAL A 130 0.00 -4.84 -15.27
CA VAL A 130 -0.12 -4.43 -16.66
C VAL A 130 0.67 -3.12 -16.87
N GLY A 131 1.52 -3.08 -17.90
CA GLY A 131 2.41 -1.94 -18.16
C GLY A 131 3.86 -2.16 -17.71
N ASN A 132 4.23 -3.43 -17.47
CA ASN A 132 5.62 -3.91 -17.33
C ASN A 132 6.25 -3.67 -15.94
N ASN A 133 5.59 -4.12 -14.87
CA ASN A 133 6.26 -4.33 -13.60
C ASN A 133 6.03 -5.77 -13.15
N TYR A 134 7.12 -6.46 -12.87
CA TYR A 134 7.16 -7.80 -12.31
C TYR A 134 7.97 -7.75 -11.02
N GLY A 135 7.35 -8.09 -9.92
CA GLY A 135 7.97 -8.04 -8.59
C GLY A 135 8.12 -9.44 -8.01
N VAL A 136 9.28 -9.71 -7.41
CA VAL A 136 9.56 -10.97 -6.71
C VAL A 136 10.19 -10.65 -5.36
N TYR A 137 9.69 -11.24 -4.28
CA TYR A 137 10.34 -11.08 -2.98
C TYR A 137 11.73 -11.71 -2.99
N LEU A 138 12.73 -10.97 -2.49
CA LEU A 138 14.12 -11.44 -2.37
C LEU A 138 14.25 -12.57 -1.34
N THR A 139 13.45 -12.48 -0.28
CA THR A 139 13.28 -13.50 0.76
C THR A 139 11.82 -13.59 1.12
N ALA A 140 11.37 -14.70 1.68
CA ALA A 140 9.98 -14.84 2.13
C ALA A 140 9.61 -13.68 3.07
N PRO A 141 8.53 -12.93 2.79
CA PRO A 141 8.12 -11.80 3.62
C PRO A 141 7.65 -12.29 4.99
N THR A 142 7.85 -11.45 6.02
CA THR A 142 7.47 -11.77 7.38
C THR A 142 6.34 -10.84 7.84
N ILE A 143 5.12 -11.38 7.92
CA ILE A 143 3.96 -10.69 8.50
C ILE A 143 3.83 -11.17 9.95
N PRO A 144 3.85 -10.29 10.97
CA PRO A 144 3.72 -10.69 12.37
C PRO A 144 2.40 -11.41 12.64
N ALA A 145 2.43 -12.45 13.47
CA ALA A 145 1.21 -13.13 13.90
C ALA A 145 0.26 -12.16 14.60
N THR A 146 0.82 -11.36 15.52
CA THR A 146 0.09 -10.35 16.28
C THR A 146 0.91 -9.06 16.39
N VAL A 147 0.23 -7.93 16.58
CA VAL A 147 0.84 -6.61 16.77
C VAL A 147 0.10 -5.82 17.85
N MET A 148 0.78 -4.84 18.43
CA MET A 148 0.22 -3.85 19.36
C MET A 148 0.53 -2.44 18.86
N VAL A 149 -0.21 -1.44 19.33
CA VAL A 149 0.08 -0.03 19.05
C VAL A 149 1.54 0.29 19.40
N GLY A 150 2.24 0.99 18.50
CA GLY A 150 3.66 1.29 18.60
C GLY A 150 4.59 0.25 17.98
N ASN A 151 4.09 -0.94 17.60
CA ASN A 151 4.94 -1.90 16.88
C ASN A 151 5.26 -1.39 15.46
N THR A 152 6.48 -1.69 15.03
CA THR A 152 6.97 -1.39 13.68
C THR A 152 7.81 -2.56 13.18
N GLY A 153 7.96 -2.70 11.86
CA GLY A 153 8.85 -3.71 11.31
C GLY A 153 8.90 -3.70 9.79
N THR A 154 9.87 -4.41 9.24
CA THR A 154 9.98 -4.67 7.81
C THR A 154 9.24 -5.96 7.48
N ILE A 155 8.37 -5.93 6.46
CA ILE A 155 7.68 -7.11 5.93
C ILE A 155 8.58 -7.84 4.94
N GLY A 156 9.19 -7.10 4.00
CA GLY A 156 10.08 -7.70 3.02
C GLY A 156 10.53 -6.70 1.96
N THR A 157 11.39 -7.18 1.07
CA THR A 157 11.88 -6.42 -0.10
C THR A 157 11.57 -7.20 -1.37
N GLU A 158 10.96 -6.54 -2.33
CA GLU A 158 10.73 -7.06 -3.68
C GLU A 158 11.81 -6.52 -4.63
N ALA A 159 12.40 -7.39 -5.44
CA ALA A 159 13.13 -6.96 -6.64
C ALA A 159 12.12 -6.68 -7.76
N LEU A 160 12.27 -5.56 -8.44
CA LEU A 160 11.39 -5.12 -9.52
C LEU A 160 12.08 -5.31 -10.87
N TYR A 161 11.33 -5.80 -11.84
CA TYR A 161 11.77 -6.05 -13.21
C TYR A 161 10.77 -5.49 -14.21
N THR A 162 11.20 -5.28 -15.44
CA THR A 162 10.31 -4.84 -16.51
C THR A 162 9.34 -5.95 -16.97
N ASN A 163 9.69 -7.23 -16.76
CA ASN A 163 8.88 -8.40 -17.10
C ASN A 163 9.34 -9.64 -16.34
N SER A 164 8.63 -10.76 -16.54
CA SER A 164 8.90 -12.05 -15.88
C SER A 164 10.19 -12.75 -16.32
N SER A 165 10.83 -12.33 -17.43
CA SER A 165 12.16 -12.86 -17.80
C SER A 165 13.27 -12.35 -16.90
N LYS A 166 13.03 -11.29 -16.13
CA LYS A 166 13.93 -10.67 -15.16
C LYS A 166 15.28 -10.22 -15.74
N THR A 167 15.35 -10.01 -17.06
CA THR A 167 16.59 -9.59 -17.75
C THR A 167 16.92 -8.12 -17.51
N VAL A 168 15.93 -7.29 -17.20
CA VAL A 168 16.11 -5.85 -16.94
C VAL A 168 15.53 -5.52 -15.58
N GLY A 169 16.41 -5.18 -14.64
CA GLY A 169 16.04 -4.68 -13.31
C GLY A 169 15.40 -3.30 -13.39
N ASN A 170 14.37 -3.07 -12.60
CA ASN A 170 13.62 -1.80 -12.51
C ASN A 170 13.69 -1.17 -11.11
N GLY A 171 14.50 -1.74 -10.22
CA GLY A 171 14.70 -1.27 -8.86
C GLY A 171 14.20 -2.23 -7.78
N THR A 172 13.81 -1.69 -6.65
CA THR A 172 13.31 -2.46 -5.50
C THR A 172 12.12 -1.78 -4.86
N ASN A 173 11.32 -2.56 -4.14
CA ASN A 173 10.24 -2.07 -3.29
C ASN A 173 10.42 -2.64 -1.88
N VAL A 174 10.50 -1.77 -0.86
CA VAL A 174 10.63 -2.15 0.55
C VAL A 174 9.28 -1.98 1.24
N LEU A 175 8.75 -3.08 1.78
CA LEU A 175 7.51 -3.08 2.53
C LEU A 175 7.78 -3.13 4.02
N SER A 176 7.11 -2.26 4.77
CA SER A 176 7.19 -2.15 6.23
C SER A 176 5.82 -1.83 6.81
N TYR A 177 5.70 -1.85 8.13
CA TYR A 177 4.47 -1.47 8.81
C TYR A 177 4.76 -0.63 10.06
N VAL A 178 3.76 0.16 10.44
CA VAL A 178 3.66 0.86 11.73
C VAL A 178 2.25 0.63 12.26
N VAL A 179 2.12 0.38 13.58
CA VAL A 179 0.81 0.26 14.24
C VAL A 179 0.53 1.55 14.99
N GLU A 180 -0.41 2.32 14.45
CA GLU A 180 -0.80 3.64 14.98
C GLU A 180 -2.01 3.51 15.94
N PRO A 181 -2.16 4.42 16.94
CA PRO A 181 -3.33 4.44 17.81
C PRO A 181 -4.60 4.81 17.03
N ASP A 182 -5.76 4.27 17.46
CA ASP A 182 -7.08 4.59 16.89
C ASP A 182 -8.12 4.73 18.01
N THR A 183 -8.60 3.61 18.57
CA THR A 183 -9.52 3.60 19.71
C THR A 183 -9.03 2.63 20.79
N ALA A 184 -9.77 2.50 21.90
CA ALA A 184 -9.45 1.51 22.92
C ALA A 184 -9.52 0.05 22.41
N ASN A 185 -10.29 -0.22 21.35
CA ASN A 185 -10.57 -1.56 20.85
C ASN A 185 -10.04 -1.83 19.44
N THR A 186 -9.46 -0.83 18.79
CA THR A 186 -8.94 -0.91 17.42
C THR A 186 -7.57 -0.23 17.31
N ALA A 187 -6.82 -0.57 16.29
CA ALA A 187 -5.59 0.12 15.91
C ALA A 187 -5.56 0.36 14.40
N ILE A 188 -4.67 1.23 13.92
CA ILE A 188 -4.40 1.39 12.50
C ILE A 188 -3.12 0.65 12.15
N ILE A 189 -3.21 -0.28 11.21
CA ILE A 189 -2.05 -0.86 10.54
C ILE A 189 -1.72 0.04 9.34
N ASN A 190 -0.64 0.78 9.42
CA ASN A 190 -0.10 1.57 8.33
C ASN A 190 0.93 0.71 7.59
N LEU A 191 0.57 0.16 6.43
CA LEU A 191 1.46 -0.56 5.54
C LEU A 191 2.18 0.46 4.66
N ILE A 192 3.50 0.46 4.72
CA ILE A 192 4.33 1.44 4.03
C ILE A 192 5.16 0.74 2.97
N SER A 193 4.94 1.12 1.74
CA SER A 193 5.65 0.65 0.56
C SER A 193 6.61 1.75 0.07
N ARG A 194 7.88 1.48 -0.18
CA ARG A 194 8.91 2.41 -0.67
C ARG A 194 9.61 1.84 -1.89
N ALA A 195 9.40 2.40 -3.08
CA ALA A 195 10.10 1.94 -4.27
C ALA A 195 11.29 2.83 -4.61
N TYR A 196 12.30 2.16 -5.03
CA TYR A 196 13.54 2.74 -5.48
C TYR A 196 13.75 2.35 -6.95
N ASN A 197 14.23 3.26 -7.78
CA ASN A 197 14.61 2.93 -9.15
C ASN A 197 15.88 2.06 -9.18
N ALA A 198 16.31 1.62 -10.36
CA ALA A 198 17.50 0.80 -10.54
C ALA A 198 18.80 1.47 -10.04
N GLY A 199 18.83 2.79 -9.92
CA GLY A 199 19.95 3.56 -9.34
C GLY A 199 19.86 3.71 -7.81
N GLY A 200 18.89 3.11 -7.15
CA GLY A 200 18.69 3.22 -5.70
C GLY A 200 18.07 4.55 -5.24
N THR A 201 17.61 5.39 -6.18
CA THR A 201 16.91 6.63 -5.83
C THR A 201 15.46 6.29 -5.51
N LEU A 202 14.99 6.82 -4.42
CA LEU A 202 13.61 6.70 -4.02
C LEU A 202 12.72 7.49 -4.97
N ILE A 203 11.69 6.85 -5.50
CA ILE A 203 10.84 7.41 -6.54
C ILE A 203 9.38 7.57 -6.13
N ALA A 204 8.95 7.01 -5.03
CA ALA A 204 7.66 7.27 -4.44
C ALA A 204 7.39 6.51 -3.11
N THR A 205 6.27 6.80 -2.28
CA THR A 205 5.73 6.08 -1.09
C THR A 205 4.25 5.88 -1.22
N GLU A 206 3.80 4.79 -0.76
CA GLU A 206 2.40 4.51 -0.54
C GLU A 206 2.24 4.12 0.94
N GLN A 207 1.27 4.70 1.62
CA GLN A 207 0.94 4.38 3.00
C GLN A 207 -0.53 3.96 3.05
N ASP A 208 -0.76 2.66 3.11
CA ASP A 208 -2.10 2.08 3.17
C ASP A 208 -2.50 1.85 4.62
N ARG A 209 -3.48 2.59 5.10
CA ARG A 209 -3.97 2.49 6.47
C ARG A 209 -5.23 1.62 6.52
N TYR A 210 -5.14 0.57 7.32
CA TYR A 210 -6.25 -0.32 7.62
C TYR A 210 -6.55 -0.26 9.11
N ARG A 211 -7.82 -0.09 9.48
CA ARG A 211 -8.27 -0.34 10.86
C ARG A 211 -8.32 -1.84 11.09
N ILE A 212 -7.73 -2.29 12.20
CA ILE A 212 -7.81 -3.66 12.68
C ILE A 212 -8.55 -3.70 14.01
N ASP A 213 -9.50 -4.63 14.16
CA ASP A 213 -10.17 -4.91 15.44
C ASP A 213 -9.56 -6.13 16.15
N ALA A 214 -10.05 -6.44 17.36
CA ALA A 214 -9.56 -7.56 18.15
C ALA A 214 -9.83 -8.94 17.51
N ALA A 215 -10.78 -9.05 16.57
CA ALA A 215 -11.03 -10.26 15.80
C ALA A 215 -10.10 -10.40 14.57
N GLY A 216 -9.37 -9.34 14.23
CA GLY A 216 -8.47 -9.28 13.07
C GLY A 216 -9.14 -8.79 11.79
N ASN A 217 -10.35 -8.26 11.85
CA ASN A 217 -10.99 -7.69 10.66
C ASN A 217 -10.23 -6.44 10.21
N LEU A 218 -9.79 -6.43 8.96
CA LEU A 218 -9.11 -5.30 8.32
C LEU A 218 -10.11 -4.51 7.47
N THR A 219 -10.24 -3.23 7.76
CA THR A 219 -11.07 -2.29 6.99
C THR A 219 -10.19 -1.15 6.48
N PRO A 220 -10.16 -0.83 5.17
CA PRO A 220 -9.35 0.27 4.67
C PRO A 220 -9.86 1.61 5.21
N VAL A 221 -8.94 2.52 5.49
CA VAL A 221 -9.22 3.87 6.01
C VAL A 221 -8.74 4.91 5.02
N SER A 222 -7.48 4.80 4.59
CA SER A 222 -6.89 5.73 3.63
C SER A 222 -5.69 5.11 2.92
N ALA A 223 -5.39 5.63 1.73
CA ALA A 223 -4.11 5.44 1.07
C ALA A 223 -3.49 6.82 0.78
N ASP A 224 -2.26 7.04 1.22
CA ASP A 224 -1.49 8.25 0.96
C ASP A 224 -0.38 7.91 -0.03
N ILE A 225 -0.47 8.48 -1.24
CA ILE A 225 0.40 8.16 -2.36
C ILE A 225 1.13 9.42 -2.79
N GLN A 226 2.43 9.41 -2.72
CA GLN A 226 3.27 10.55 -3.10
C GLN A 226 4.32 10.09 -4.13
N TYR A 227 4.52 10.81 -5.20
CA TYR A 227 5.54 10.62 -6.25
C TYR A 227 6.60 11.72 -6.18
N SER A 228 7.87 11.36 -6.22
CA SER A 228 8.98 12.31 -6.04
C SER A 228 9.96 12.40 -7.21
N TYR A 229 9.76 11.62 -8.30
CA TYR A 229 10.76 11.50 -9.36
C TYR A 229 10.58 12.45 -10.56
N THR A 230 9.35 12.70 -11.00
CA THR A 230 9.08 13.55 -12.20
C THR A 230 8.03 14.63 -11.96
N SER A 231 7.30 14.52 -10.88
CA SER A 231 6.29 15.50 -10.43
C SER A 231 6.06 15.28 -8.94
N THR A 232 5.84 16.35 -8.22
CA THR A 232 5.39 16.25 -6.80
C THR A 232 3.89 15.96 -6.77
N THR A 233 3.48 14.76 -7.21
CA THR A 233 2.08 14.34 -7.12
C THR A 233 1.85 13.71 -5.75
N HIS A 234 0.89 14.24 -5.01
CA HIS A 234 0.43 13.72 -3.73
C HIS A 234 -1.08 13.49 -3.81
N LEU A 235 -1.50 12.25 -3.60
CA LEU A 235 -2.91 11.84 -3.59
C LEU A 235 -3.22 11.21 -2.24
N VAL A 236 -4.33 11.63 -1.64
CA VAL A 236 -4.91 10.98 -0.46
C VAL A 236 -6.25 10.39 -0.84
N LEU A 237 -6.37 9.09 -0.73
CA LEU A 237 -7.60 8.33 -0.93
C LEU A 237 -8.21 8.07 0.45
N THR A 238 -9.51 8.37 0.60
CA THR A 238 -10.26 8.12 1.84
C THR A 238 -11.41 7.16 1.53
N PHE A 239 -11.42 6.02 2.22
CA PHE A 239 -12.39 4.93 2.07
C PHE A 239 -13.58 5.10 3.00
#